data_60983bd123958e33aa71ab1f405cec40
#
_entry.id   60983bd123958e33aa71ab1f405cec40
#
_cell.length_a   1.000
_cell.length_b   1.000
_cell.length_c   1.000
_cell.angle_alpha   90.00
_cell.angle_beta   90.00
_cell.angle_gamma   90.00
#
_symmetry.space_group_name_H-M   'P 1'
#
loop_
_entity.id
_entity.type
_entity.pdbx_description
1 polymer ?
#
loop_
_entity_poly.entity_id
_entity_poly.type
_entity_poly.pdbx_seq_one_letter_code
_entity_poly.pdbx_strand_id
1 'polypeptide(L)'
;APDSAAGDYSILPSGLTSGNYEIHFENGTLHAVRRASSGSDDSDNSGGSGSTKNPAATNFGKNVSNSSSSENDAQGTWKRDNKGWWFEFKDGTYPAGEKINDQNGEKLGWIQKDGKWWAFGSDGYLKTGWVFDGASGKWYLLNEKTGMQIGWYYDESGRFWYYLDPVSGAMLTGWQLINGKWYYLSKTSGAVPLGSMYKETRTPDGYYVDKDGAWDGLEIKEK
;
A
#
# COMPACT_ATOMS: atom_id res chain seq x y z
N ALA A 1 22.41 -21.34 4.20
CA ALA A 1 21.98 -20.88 5.52
C ALA A 1 21.48 -22.10 6.30
N PRO A 2 21.80 -22.26 7.59
CA PRO A 2 21.26 -23.37 8.37
C PRO A 2 19.74 -23.24 8.45
N ASP A 3 19.03 -24.36 8.33
CA ASP A 3 17.59 -24.46 8.49
C ASP A 3 17.18 -23.93 9.87
N SER A 4 16.61 -22.74 9.89
CA SER A 4 16.02 -22.20 11.10
C SER A 4 14.73 -22.97 11.43
N ALA A 5 14.59 -23.45 12.65
CA ALA A 5 13.38 -24.12 13.10
C ALA A 5 12.17 -23.18 12.99
N ALA A 6 10.98 -23.75 12.79
CA ALA A 6 9.75 -22.97 12.91
C ALA A 6 9.59 -22.51 14.37
N GLY A 7 9.17 -21.29 14.61
CA GLY A 7 9.01 -20.73 15.95
C GLY A 7 8.97 -19.21 15.95
N ASP A 8 8.88 -18.64 17.14
CA ASP A 8 8.87 -17.21 17.36
C ASP A 8 10.28 -16.73 17.70
N TYR A 9 10.73 -15.72 16.99
CA TYR A 9 12.04 -15.10 17.14
C TYR A 9 11.86 -13.65 17.54
N SER A 10 12.51 -13.23 18.62
CA SER A 10 12.58 -11.82 19.00
C SER A 10 13.45 -11.05 18.01
N ILE A 11 12.92 -9.97 17.49
CA ILE A 11 13.67 -9.00 16.70
C ILE A 11 14.15 -7.92 17.67
N LEU A 12 15.47 -7.83 17.85
CA LEU A 12 16.12 -6.77 18.62
C LEU A 12 16.73 -5.78 17.62
N PRO A 13 16.02 -4.70 17.27
CA PRO A 13 16.61 -3.68 16.40
C PRO A 13 17.79 -3.03 17.12
N SER A 14 18.91 -2.90 16.46
CA SER A 14 20.12 -2.27 17.00
C SER A 14 20.95 -1.62 15.90
N GLY A 15 21.92 -0.79 16.28
CA GLY A 15 22.92 -0.24 15.34
C GLY A 15 22.58 1.11 14.76
N LEU A 16 21.42 1.71 15.06
CA LEU A 16 21.16 3.11 14.76
C LEU A 16 21.63 3.97 15.93
N THR A 17 22.45 4.99 15.64
CA THR A 17 22.88 6.01 16.61
C THR A 17 22.53 7.37 16.05
N SER A 18 22.09 8.26 16.92
CA SER A 18 21.85 9.67 16.59
C SER A 18 22.48 10.54 17.66
N GLY A 19 23.16 11.60 17.25
CA GLY A 19 23.69 12.61 18.19
C GLY A 19 22.62 13.51 18.79
N ASN A 20 21.44 13.61 18.15
CA ASN A 20 20.42 14.60 18.48
C ASN A 20 19.08 13.99 18.93
N TYR A 21 18.94 12.66 18.88
CA TYR A 21 17.70 11.96 19.26
C TYR A 21 18.03 10.75 20.11
N GLU A 22 17.26 10.53 21.15
CA GLU A 22 17.22 9.28 21.86
C GLU A 22 16.39 8.29 21.04
N ILE A 23 17.05 7.21 20.58
CA ILE A 23 16.40 6.19 19.76
C ILE A 23 15.91 5.08 20.68
N HIS A 24 14.59 4.98 20.81
CA HIS A 24 13.95 3.85 21.49
C HIS A 24 13.64 2.76 20.48
N PHE A 25 14.20 1.57 20.71
CA PHE A 25 13.89 0.39 19.93
C PHE A 25 12.78 -0.39 20.62
N GLU A 26 11.69 -0.66 19.89
CA GLU A 26 10.67 -1.61 20.34
C GLU A 26 10.97 -2.99 19.78
N ASN A 27 10.92 -4.00 20.65
CA ASN A 27 11.12 -5.38 20.26
C ASN A 27 9.92 -5.88 19.46
N GLY A 28 10.19 -6.49 18.31
CA GLY A 28 9.19 -7.18 17.52
C GLY A 28 9.31 -8.70 17.66
N THR A 29 8.30 -9.42 17.21
CA THR A 29 8.32 -10.88 17.15
C THR A 29 8.18 -11.31 15.68
N LEU A 30 9.12 -12.12 15.19
CA LEU A 30 9.06 -12.78 13.92
C LEU A 30 8.51 -14.20 14.10
N HIS A 31 7.34 -14.48 13.52
CA HIS A 31 6.79 -15.83 13.50
C HIS A 31 7.29 -16.59 12.27
N ALA A 32 8.20 -17.52 12.46
CA ALA A 32 8.67 -18.39 11.41
C ALA A 32 7.84 -19.68 11.37
N VAL A 33 7.16 -19.94 10.25
CA VAL A 33 6.39 -21.14 10.04
C VAL A 33 7.06 -22.03 8.99
N ARG A 34 7.11 -23.33 9.22
CA ARG A 34 7.61 -24.27 8.21
C ARG A 34 6.68 -24.29 7.02
N ARG A 35 7.25 -24.23 5.82
CA ARG A 35 6.53 -24.54 4.60
C ARG A 35 6.12 -26.01 4.65
N ALA A 36 4.81 -26.29 4.57
CA ALA A 36 4.35 -27.66 4.43
C ALA A 36 4.91 -28.23 3.13
N SER A 37 5.70 -29.28 3.23
CA SER A 37 5.99 -30.15 2.08
C SER A 37 4.70 -30.85 1.70
N SER A 38 4.33 -30.78 0.43
CA SER A 38 3.17 -31.47 -0.13
C SER A 38 3.34 -32.99 0.07
N GLY A 39 2.68 -33.50 1.10
CA GLY A 39 2.41 -34.92 1.31
C GLY A 39 0.90 -35.04 1.43
N SER A 40 0.31 -35.74 0.50
CA SER A 40 -1.09 -36.15 0.48
C SER A 40 -1.45 -36.86 1.78
N ASP A 41 -2.56 -36.49 2.41
CA ASP A 41 -3.64 -37.40 2.79
C ASP A 41 -4.70 -36.67 3.63
N ASP A 42 -5.85 -36.84 3.15
CA ASP A 42 -7.25 -36.94 3.64
C ASP A 42 -7.68 -36.46 5.04
N SER A 43 -8.83 -35.81 4.98
CA SER A 43 -10.03 -35.96 5.80
C SER A 43 -10.31 -34.95 6.92
N ASP A 44 -11.51 -34.42 6.72
CA ASP A 44 -12.59 -34.04 7.65
C ASP A 44 -12.62 -32.69 8.37
N ASN A 45 -13.51 -31.89 7.80
CA ASN A 45 -14.81 -31.40 8.34
C ASN A 45 -14.81 -30.52 9.61
N SER A 46 -15.42 -29.42 9.42
CA SER A 46 -16.33 -28.66 10.27
C SER A 46 -16.06 -27.17 10.40
N GLY A 47 -16.89 -26.44 9.73
CA GLY A 47 -17.76 -25.39 10.25
C GLY A 47 -17.16 -24.22 10.99
N GLY A 48 -17.34 -23.05 10.44
CA GLY A 48 -17.46 -21.91 11.29
C GLY A 48 -16.97 -20.58 10.76
N SER A 49 -17.92 -19.81 10.31
CA SER A 49 -17.95 -18.35 10.39
C SER A 49 -16.95 -17.55 9.57
N GLY A 50 -17.45 -17.04 8.47
CA GLY A 50 -16.77 -16.09 7.60
C GLY A 50 -16.39 -14.80 8.32
N SER A 51 -15.11 -14.61 8.49
CA SER A 51 -14.52 -13.30 8.62
C SER A 51 -13.95 -12.94 7.25
N THR A 52 -14.63 -12.08 6.53
CA THR A 52 -14.15 -11.50 5.28
C THR A 52 -12.92 -10.65 5.58
N LYS A 53 -11.75 -11.28 5.58
CA LYS A 53 -10.49 -10.55 5.64
C LYS A 53 -10.34 -9.76 4.34
N ASN A 54 -10.24 -8.45 4.47
CA ASN A 54 -9.98 -7.53 3.36
C ASN A 54 -8.74 -8.00 2.59
N PRO A 55 -8.83 -8.37 1.29
CA PRO A 55 -7.69 -8.86 0.52
C PRO A 55 -6.52 -7.87 0.50
N ALA A 56 -6.81 -6.57 0.55
CA ALA A 56 -5.78 -5.53 0.57
C ALA A 56 -4.89 -5.59 1.83
N ALA A 57 -5.43 -6.00 2.98
CA ALA A 57 -4.67 -6.03 4.23
C ALA A 57 -3.83 -7.31 4.42
N THR A 58 -4.18 -8.41 3.74
CA THR A 58 -3.54 -9.71 3.98
C THR A 58 -2.53 -10.15 2.92
N ASN A 59 -2.55 -9.56 1.73
CA ASN A 59 -1.75 -10.05 0.60
C ASN A 59 -0.61 -9.14 0.15
N PHE A 60 -0.51 -7.89 0.64
CA PHE A 60 0.58 -7.00 0.26
C PHE A 60 1.98 -7.46 0.70
N GLY A 61 2.10 -8.38 1.65
CA GLY A 61 3.37 -8.88 2.17
C GLY A 61 3.92 -10.15 1.52
N LYS A 62 3.22 -10.78 0.57
CA LYS A 62 3.59 -12.13 0.10
C LYS A 62 4.07 -12.27 -1.34
N ASN A 63 3.95 -11.25 -2.19
CA ASN A 63 4.35 -11.41 -3.60
C ASN A 63 5.10 -10.21 -4.17
N VAL A 64 6.34 -10.04 -3.75
CA VAL A 64 7.35 -9.42 -4.59
C VAL A 64 8.41 -10.48 -4.86
N SER A 65 8.08 -11.44 -5.68
CA SER A 65 9.03 -12.34 -6.32
C SER A 65 8.53 -12.67 -7.71
N ASN A 66 9.27 -12.19 -8.69
CA ASN A 66 9.19 -12.54 -10.09
C ASN A 66 8.92 -14.04 -10.28
N SER A 67 7.69 -14.41 -10.65
CA SER A 67 7.43 -15.53 -11.56
C SER A 67 5.93 -15.71 -11.80
N SER A 68 5.56 -15.67 -13.07
CA SER A 68 4.48 -16.37 -13.76
C SER A 68 3.25 -16.82 -12.94
N SER A 69 2.07 -16.32 -13.35
CA SER A 69 0.71 -16.80 -13.04
C SER A 69 0.46 -17.10 -11.56
N SER A 70 0.03 -16.07 -10.82
CA SER A 70 -0.28 -16.21 -9.42
C SER A 70 -1.59 -16.97 -9.23
N GLU A 71 -1.59 -17.95 -8.33
CA GLU A 71 -2.76 -18.69 -7.84
C GLU A 71 -3.88 -17.77 -7.30
N ASN A 72 -3.60 -16.48 -7.12
CA ASN A 72 -4.53 -15.46 -6.63
C ASN A 72 -5.11 -14.56 -7.73
N ASP A 73 -4.78 -14.80 -9.00
CA ASP A 73 -5.26 -13.96 -10.10
C ASP A 73 -6.75 -14.18 -10.34
N ALA A 74 -7.54 -13.12 -10.31
CA ALA A 74 -8.99 -13.19 -10.46
C ALA A 74 -9.40 -13.84 -11.80
N GLN A 75 -10.26 -14.83 -11.74
CA GLN A 75 -10.75 -15.55 -12.90
C GLN A 75 -12.09 -14.99 -13.33
N GLY A 76 -12.14 -14.39 -14.53
CA GLY A 76 -13.33 -13.74 -15.05
C GLY A 76 -13.04 -12.89 -16.28
N THR A 77 -13.95 -12.00 -16.61
CA THR A 77 -13.89 -11.15 -17.80
C THR A 77 -14.20 -9.70 -17.47
N TRP A 78 -13.47 -8.78 -18.13
CA TRP A 78 -13.80 -7.38 -18.12
C TRP A 78 -15.04 -7.11 -18.95
N LYS A 79 -15.96 -6.33 -18.40
CA LYS A 79 -17.20 -5.85 -19.03
C LYS A 79 -17.24 -4.33 -18.98
N ARG A 80 -17.99 -3.74 -19.89
CA ARG A 80 -18.19 -2.28 -19.95
C ARG A 80 -19.59 -1.92 -20.41
N ASP A 81 -20.14 -0.89 -19.81
CA ASP A 81 -21.37 -0.24 -20.22
C ASP A 81 -21.22 1.29 -20.26
N ASN A 82 -22.31 2.03 -20.29
CA ASN A 82 -22.33 3.50 -20.30
C ASN A 82 -21.82 4.13 -19.00
N LYS A 83 -21.81 3.37 -17.90
CA LYS A 83 -21.37 3.84 -16.58
C LYS A 83 -19.88 3.61 -16.37
N GLY A 84 -19.32 2.53 -16.90
CA GLY A 84 -17.89 2.24 -16.74
C GLY A 84 -17.52 0.79 -16.94
N TRP A 85 -16.34 0.45 -16.46
CA TRP A 85 -15.84 -0.92 -16.44
C TRP A 85 -16.21 -1.62 -15.15
N TRP A 86 -16.51 -2.93 -15.24
CA TRP A 86 -16.58 -3.84 -14.11
C TRP A 86 -15.93 -5.18 -14.48
N PHE A 87 -15.71 -6.02 -13.49
CA PHE A 87 -15.15 -7.35 -13.70
C PHE A 87 -16.18 -8.41 -13.29
N GLU A 88 -16.49 -9.35 -14.16
CA GLU A 88 -17.41 -10.44 -13.89
C GLU A 88 -16.63 -11.74 -13.65
N PHE A 89 -16.76 -12.32 -12.45
CA PHE A 89 -16.18 -13.62 -12.15
C PHE A 89 -16.89 -14.73 -12.93
N LYS A 90 -16.24 -15.93 -13.00
CA LYS A 90 -16.79 -17.08 -13.71
C LYS A 90 -18.16 -17.56 -13.18
N ASP A 91 -18.46 -17.29 -11.92
CA ASP A 91 -19.73 -17.62 -11.27
C ASP A 91 -20.82 -16.55 -11.46
N GLY A 92 -20.54 -15.52 -12.24
CA GLY A 92 -21.46 -14.42 -12.51
C GLY A 92 -21.50 -13.32 -11.43
N THR A 93 -20.73 -13.47 -10.36
CA THR A 93 -20.57 -12.41 -9.35
C THR A 93 -19.55 -11.35 -9.81
N TYR A 94 -19.44 -10.26 -9.08
CA TYR A 94 -18.50 -9.17 -9.37
C TYR A 94 -17.90 -8.58 -8.09
N PRO A 95 -16.67 -8.04 -8.14
CA PRO A 95 -16.09 -7.38 -7.01
C PRO A 95 -16.82 -6.06 -6.76
N ALA A 96 -17.17 -5.83 -5.50
CA ALA A 96 -17.76 -4.58 -5.08
C ALA A 96 -17.20 -4.14 -3.73
N GLY A 97 -17.15 -2.84 -3.54
CA GLY A 97 -16.88 -2.25 -2.26
C GLY A 97 -18.13 -2.25 -1.36
N GLU A 98 -17.98 -1.72 -0.16
CA GLU A 98 -19.05 -1.53 0.81
C GLU A 98 -19.09 -0.08 1.28
N LYS A 99 -20.27 0.49 1.42
CA LYS A 99 -20.43 1.78 2.12
C LYS A 99 -20.22 1.54 3.60
N ILE A 100 -19.27 2.25 4.20
CA ILE A 100 -18.96 2.10 5.63
C ILE A 100 -19.89 2.97 6.46
N ASN A 101 -19.92 4.25 6.15
CA ASN A 101 -20.84 5.28 6.68
C ASN A 101 -20.67 6.56 5.86
N ASP A 102 -21.49 7.57 6.16
CA ASP A 102 -21.49 8.84 5.44
C ASP A 102 -20.17 9.65 5.60
N GLN A 103 -19.37 9.34 6.62
CA GLN A 103 -18.13 10.09 6.93
C GLN A 103 -16.85 9.37 6.49
N ASN A 104 -16.82 8.03 6.49
CA ASN A 104 -15.62 7.23 6.19
C ASN A 104 -15.57 6.72 4.74
N GLY A 105 -16.53 7.10 3.92
CA GLY A 105 -16.53 6.73 2.52
C GLY A 105 -16.83 5.25 2.27
N GLU A 106 -16.17 4.69 1.27
CA GLU A 106 -16.32 3.31 0.84
C GLU A 106 -15.11 2.47 1.26
N LYS A 107 -15.34 1.25 1.73
CA LYS A 107 -14.36 0.16 1.66
C LYS A 107 -14.36 -0.32 0.21
N LEU A 108 -13.19 -0.31 -0.42
CA LEU A 108 -13.07 -0.72 -1.82
C LEU A 108 -13.06 -2.24 -1.96
N GLY A 109 -13.66 -2.73 -3.04
CA GLY A 109 -13.51 -4.13 -3.46
C GLY A 109 -12.24 -4.29 -4.28
N TRP A 110 -11.27 -5.07 -3.81
CA TRP A 110 -9.98 -5.24 -4.48
C TRP A 110 -9.85 -6.62 -5.14
N ILE A 111 -9.32 -6.64 -6.36
CA ILE A 111 -8.88 -7.87 -7.02
C ILE A 111 -7.48 -7.72 -7.57
N GLN A 112 -6.78 -8.84 -7.71
CA GLN A 112 -5.57 -8.92 -8.52
C GLN A 112 -5.93 -9.58 -9.85
N LYS A 113 -5.57 -8.95 -10.97
CA LYS A 113 -5.78 -9.48 -12.32
C LYS A 113 -4.60 -9.15 -13.21
N ASP A 114 -4.02 -10.16 -13.84
CA ASP A 114 -2.83 -10.07 -14.69
C ASP A 114 -1.65 -9.38 -13.95
N GLY A 115 -1.46 -9.76 -12.68
CA GLY A 115 -0.41 -9.23 -11.81
C GLY A 115 -0.62 -7.79 -11.33
N LYS A 116 -1.77 -7.18 -11.62
CA LYS A 116 -2.11 -5.80 -11.25
C LYS A 116 -3.27 -5.77 -10.26
N TRP A 117 -3.26 -4.78 -9.39
CA TRP A 117 -4.36 -4.53 -8.46
C TRP A 117 -5.37 -3.56 -9.05
N TRP A 118 -6.64 -3.87 -8.86
CA TRP A 118 -7.79 -3.10 -9.32
C TRP A 118 -8.77 -2.92 -8.18
N ALA A 119 -9.42 -1.76 -8.11
CA ALA A 119 -10.37 -1.44 -7.06
C ALA A 119 -11.74 -1.06 -7.63
N PHE A 120 -12.78 -1.48 -6.94
CA PHE A 120 -14.17 -1.25 -7.34
C PHE A 120 -14.93 -0.56 -6.20
N GLY A 121 -15.84 0.33 -6.56
CA GLY A 121 -16.72 0.98 -5.60
C GLY A 121 -17.84 0.07 -5.12
N SER A 122 -18.65 0.57 -4.18
CA SER A 122 -19.84 -0.14 -3.69
C SER A 122 -20.88 -0.40 -4.77
N ASP A 123 -20.76 0.28 -5.89
CA ASP A 123 -21.60 0.10 -7.08
C ASP A 123 -21.05 -0.96 -8.06
N GLY A 124 -19.92 -1.60 -7.71
CA GLY A 124 -19.27 -2.63 -8.53
C GLY A 124 -18.47 -2.12 -9.73
N TYR A 125 -18.37 -0.80 -9.93
CA TYR A 125 -17.61 -0.23 -11.04
C TYR A 125 -16.15 0.08 -10.66
N LEU A 126 -15.27 -0.07 -11.64
CA LEU A 126 -13.85 0.22 -11.52
C LEU A 126 -13.62 1.67 -11.10
N LYS A 127 -12.83 1.85 -10.05
CA LYS A 127 -12.37 3.17 -9.61
C LYS A 127 -11.08 3.56 -10.35
N THR A 128 -10.98 4.83 -10.70
CA THR A 128 -9.79 5.42 -11.36
C THR A 128 -9.46 6.77 -10.74
N GLY A 129 -8.22 7.23 -10.94
CA GLY A 129 -7.71 8.44 -10.30
C GLY A 129 -7.38 8.22 -8.82
N TRP A 130 -7.37 9.30 -8.07
CA TRP A 130 -7.17 9.25 -6.63
C TRP A 130 -8.43 8.73 -5.92
N VAL A 131 -8.27 7.67 -5.14
CA VAL A 131 -9.36 7.04 -4.39
C VAL A 131 -8.96 6.84 -2.94
N PHE A 132 -9.91 7.07 -2.05
CA PHE A 132 -9.75 6.81 -0.62
C PHE A 132 -10.45 5.50 -0.28
N ASP A 133 -9.72 4.59 0.35
CA ASP A 133 -10.30 3.36 0.89
C ASP A 133 -10.59 3.57 2.37
N GLY A 134 -11.84 3.67 2.71
CA GLY A 134 -12.30 3.93 4.07
C GLY A 134 -11.97 2.82 5.06
N ALA A 135 -11.75 1.59 4.60
CA ALA A 135 -11.38 0.48 5.47
C ALA A 135 -9.91 0.56 5.91
N SER A 136 -9.02 0.93 5.01
CA SER A 136 -7.59 1.10 5.32
C SER A 136 -7.24 2.51 5.82
N GLY A 137 -8.13 3.49 5.58
CA GLY A 137 -7.85 4.91 5.84
C GLY A 137 -6.75 5.48 4.95
N LYS A 138 -6.53 4.90 3.76
CA LYS A 138 -5.43 5.25 2.85
C LYS A 138 -5.94 5.74 1.50
N TRP A 139 -5.13 6.59 0.87
CA TRP A 139 -5.30 7.00 -0.51
C TRP A 139 -4.50 6.12 -1.43
N TYR A 140 -5.09 5.82 -2.60
CA TYR A 140 -4.48 5.06 -3.68
C TYR A 140 -4.68 5.80 -5.00
N LEU A 141 -3.78 5.57 -5.94
CA LEU A 141 -3.91 6.08 -7.31
C LEU A 141 -4.12 4.93 -8.27
N LEU A 142 -5.22 4.96 -9.00
CA LEU A 142 -5.63 3.90 -9.92
C LEU A 142 -5.69 4.43 -11.35
N ASN A 143 -5.18 3.65 -12.27
CA ASN A 143 -5.22 3.94 -13.70
C ASN A 143 -6.06 2.87 -14.40
N GLU A 144 -6.96 3.30 -15.30
CA GLU A 144 -7.87 2.41 -16.04
C GLU A 144 -7.15 1.30 -16.83
N LYS A 145 -5.91 1.54 -17.27
CA LYS A 145 -5.14 0.59 -18.11
C LYS A 145 -4.10 -0.20 -17.34
N THR A 146 -3.53 0.39 -16.30
CA THR A 146 -2.38 -0.16 -15.59
C THR A 146 -2.67 -0.57 -14.16
N GLY A 147 -3.90 -0.32 -13.67
CA GLY A 147 -4.29 -0.63 -12.31
C GLY A 147 -3.68 0.33 -11.28
N MET A 148 -3.49 -0.17 -10.07
CA MET A 148 -2.93 0.56 -8.94
C MET A 148 -1.48 1.00 -9.25
N GLN A 149 -1.21 2.29 -9.03
CA GLN A 149 0.11 2.87 -9.21
C GLN A 149 0.95 2.68 -7.96
N ILE A 150 2.27 2.58 -8.16
CA ILE A 150 3.28 2.47 -7.09
C ILE A 150 4.49 3.34 -7.43
N GLY A 151 5.28 3.68 -6.43
CA GLY A 151 6.48 4.50 -6.61
C GLY A 151 6.18 5.98 -6.84
N TRP A 152 7.09 6.67 -7.49
CA TRP A 152 6.95 8.09 -7.78
C TRP A 152 5.86 8.35 -8.84
N TYR A 153 5.00 9.29 -8.55
CA TYR A 153 3.98 9.79 -9.47
C TYR A 153 4.03 11.31 -9.55
N TYR A 154 4.08 11.84 -10.77
CA TYR A 154 3.97 13.27 -11.03
C TYR A 154 2.59 13.62 -11.55
N ASP A 155 1.87 14.46 -10.80
CA ASP A 155 0.61 15.04 -11.25
C ASP A 155 0.88 16.29 -12.08
N GLU A 156 0.72 16.18 -13.39
CA GLU A 156 0.94 17.27 -14.32
C GLU A 156 -0.03 18.45 -14.11
N SER A 157 -1.24 18.19 -13.65
CA SER A 157 -2.28 19.20 -13.44
C SER A 157 -1.94 20.13 -12.28
N GLY A 158 -1.51 19.55 -11.16
CA GLY A 158 -1.11 20.27 -9.96
C GLY A 158 0.39 20.60 -9.91
N ARG A 159 1.20 19.94 -10.76
CA ARG A 159 2.67 20.01 -10.75
C ARG A 159 3.30 19.57 -9.44
N PHE A 160 2.72 18.52 -8.83
CA PHE A 160 3.19 17.94 -7.58
C PHE A 160 3.67 16.51 -7.79
N TRP A 161 4.70 16.13 -7.03
CA TRP A 161 5.15 14.74 -6.92
C TRP A 161 4.49 14.10 -5.70
N TYR A 162 4.15 12.82 -5.85
CA TYR A 162 3.65 11.94 -4.81
C TYR A 162 4.46 10.65 -4.80
N TYR A 163 4.45 9.95 -3.68
CA TYR A 163 5.06 8.63 -3.61
C TYR A 163 4.06 7.62 -3.07
N LEU A 164 3.81 6.60 -3.87
CA LEU A 164 2.95 5.48 -3.55
C LEU A 164 3.85 4.34 -3.06
N ASP A 165 3.53 3.78 -1.91
CA ASP A 165 4.28 2.68 -1.31
C ASP A 165 4.46 1.52 -2.31
N PRO A 166 5.67 1.06 -2.59
CA PRO A 166 5.91 0.03 -3.62
C PRO A 166 5.26 -1.32 -3.34
N VAL A 167 4.92 -1.58 -2.08
CA VAL A 167 4.32 -2.86 -1.64
C VAL A 167 2.80 -2.75 -1.57
N SER A 168 2.29 -1.74 -0.87
CA SER A 168 0.86 -1.58 -0.62
C SER A 168 0.14 -0.70 -1.64
N GLY A 169 0.85 0.13 -2.39
CA GLY A 169 0.28 1.15 -3.28
C GLY A 169 -0.30 2.36 -2.53
N ALA A 170 -0.26 2.38 -1.21
CA ALA A 170 -0.80 3.49 -0.43
C ALA A 170 0.03 4.76 -0.60
N MET A 171 -0.63 5.91 -0.73
CA MET A 171 0.05 7.19 -0.73
C MET A 171 0.74 7.43 0.61
N LEU A 172 2.03 7.74 0.57
CA LEU A 172 2.82 8.02 1.75
C LEU A 172 2.79 9.50 2.12
N THR A 173 3.01 9.80 3.40
CA THR A 173 3.10 11.14 3.96
C THR A 173 4.22 11.23 4.99
N GLY A 174 4.67 12.44 5.30
CA GLY A 174 5.76 12.68 6.22
C GLY A 174 7.13 12.40 5.60
N TRP A 175 8.12 12.24 6.45
CA TRP A 175 9.48 11.90 6.02
C TRP A 175 9.57 10.46 5.50
N GLN A 176 10.14 10.29 4.31
CA GLN A 176 10.33 9.00 3.67
C GLN A 176 11.78 8.86 3.17
N LEU A 177 12.42 7.75 3.50
CA LEU A 177 13.73 7.39 2.97
C LEU A 177 13.53 6.58 1.68
N ILE A 178 13.81 7.19 0.54
CA ILE A 178 13.59 6.58 -0.78
C ILE A 178 14.92 6.58 -1.53
N ASN A 179 15.41 5.39 -1.86
CA ASN A 179 16.70 5.22 -2.57
C ASN A 179 17.87 5.97 -1.90
N GLY A 180 17.92 5.94 -0.56
CA GLY A 180 18.99 6.56 0.22
C GLY A 180 18.90 8.08 0.40
N LYS A 181 17.81 8.71 -0.04
CA LYS A 181 17.53 10.14 0.17
C LYS A 181 16.26 10.35 0.96
N TRP A 182 16.25 11.34 1.84
CA TRP A 182 15.07 11.72 2.59
C TRP A 182 14.23 12.74 1.83
N TYR A 183 12.92 12.49 1.78
CA TYR A 183 11.91 13.36 1.19
C TYR A 183 10.80 13.64 2.20
N TYR A 184 10.24 14.82 2.16
CA TYR A 184 9.08 15.16 2.98
C TYR A 184 7.82 15.25 2.12
N LEU A 185 6.84 14.40 2.43
CA LEU A 185 5.53 14.35 1.79
C LEU A 185 4.50 14.97 2.72
N SER A 186 3.69 15.90 2.23
CA SER A 186 2.78 16.68 3.07
C SER A 186 1.84 15.80 3.90
N LYS A 187 1.78 16.07 5.20
CA LYS A 187 0.87 15.36 6.13
C LYS A 187 -0.54 15.97 6.17
N THR A 188 -0.71 17.16 5.61
CA THR A 188 -1.97 17.90 5.66
C THR A 188 -2.24 18.57 4.32
N SER A 189 -3.52 18.81 4.02
CA SER A 189 -3.89 19.71 2.94
C SER A 189 -3.74 21.17 3.41
N GLY A 190 -3.20 22.02 2.55
CA GLY A 190 -2.97 23.42 2.88
C GLY A 190 -2.34 24.16 1.72
N ALA A 191 -1.20 24.82 1.94
CA ALA A 191 -0.44 25.50 0.88
C ALA A 191 0.02 24.52 -0.22
N VAL A 192 0.21 23.26 0.14
CA VAL A 192 0.46 22.14 -0.77
C VAL A 192 -0.54 21.01 -0.50
N PRO A 193 -0.89 20.19 -1.50
CA PRO A 193 -1.82 19.07 -1.32
C PRO A 193 -1.30 18.01 -0.34
N LEU A 194 -2.21 17.31 0.35
CA LEU A 194 -1.88 16.14 1.15
C LEU A 194 -1.09 15.13 0.31
N GLY A 195 0.00 14.59 0.84
CA GLY A 195 0.86 13.61 0.17
C GLY A 195 1.84 14.19 -0.85
N SER A 196 1.73 15.48 -1.20
CA SER A 196 2.65 16.09 -2.16
C SER A 196 4.04 16.33 -1.57
N MET A 197 5.07 16.13 -2.40
CA MET A 197 6.46 16.32 -2.04
C MET A 197 6.80 17.81 -1.91
N TYR A 198 7.44 18.18 -0.82
CA TYR A 198 8.08 19.50 -0.66
C TYR A 198 9.34 19.56 -1.50
N LYS A 199 9.58 20.68 -2.16
CA LYS A 199 10.81 20.94 -2.92
C LYS A 199 11.19 22.41 -2.85
N GLU A 200 12.49 22.69 -2.85
CA GLU A 200 13.06 24.03 -2.87
C GLU A 200 12.47 24.93 -1.77
N THR A 201 12.24 24.36 -0.60
CA THR A 201 11.59 25.03 0.53
C THR A 201 11.91 24.38 1.86
N ARG A 202 11.42 24.98 2.95
CA ARG A 202 11.48 24.37 4.28
C ARG A 202 10.22 23.54 4.55
N THR A 203 10.44 22.40 5.16
CA THR A 203 9.38 21.55 5.70
C THR A 203 8.76 22.19 6.95
N PRO A 204 7.57 21.76 7.40
CA PRO A 204 6.93 22.31 8.60
C PRO A 204 7.77 22.18 9.88
N ASP A 205 8.65 21.18 9.96
CA ASP A 205 9.60 20.94 11.05
C ASP A 205 10.96 21.62 10.84
N GLY A 206 11.06 22.50 9.80
CA GLY A 206 12.15 23.47 9.61
C GLY A 206 13.30 23.02 8.72
N TYR A 207 13.36 21.76 8.29
CA TYR A 207 14.42 21.25 7.41
C TYR A 207 14.27 21.78 5.98
N TYR A 208 15.39 22.06 5.33
CA TYR A 208 15.38 22.47 3.94
C TYR A 208 15.48 21.25 3.01
N VAL A 209 14.63 21.23 1.99
CA VAL A 209 14.68 20.26 0.89
C VAL A 209 15.03 20.98 -0.41
N ASP A 210 15.89 20.38 -1.19
CA ASP A 210 16.43 20.95 -2.42
C ASP A 210 15.41 20.99 -3.58
N LYS A 211 15.87 21.43 -4.76
CA LYS A 211 15.06 21.50 -5.97
C LYS A 211 14.51 20.15 -6.45
N ASP A 212 15.13 19.06 -6.04
CA ASP A 212 14.73 17.69 -6.33
C ASP A 212 13.88 17.09 -5.18
N GLY A 213 13.62 17.86 -4.14
CA GLY A 213 12.83 17.51 -2.95
C GLY A 213 13.61 16.73 -1.90
N ALA A 214 14.92 16.49 -2.13
CA ALA A 214 15.75 15.77 -1.17
C ALA A 214 16.22 16.72 -0.04
N TRP A 215 16.26 16.17 1.19
CA TRP A 215 16.87 16.89 2.30
C TRP A 215 18.36 17.11 2.02
N ASP A 216 18.84 18.34 2.30
CA ASP A 216 20.22 18.77 2.05
C ASP A 216 21.26 18.21 3.06
N GLY A 217 20.79 17.46 4.07
CA GLY A 217 21.65 16.87 5.09
C GLY A 217 22.11 17.85 6.17
N LEU A 218 21.67 19.10 6.12
CA LEU A 218 22.05 20.12 7.08
C LEU A 218 21.06 20.16 8.25
N GLU A 219 21.60 20.27 9.46
CA GLU A 219 20.81 20.48 10.67
C GLU A 219 20.16 21.88 10.69
N ILE A 220 19.04 21.99 11.37
CA ILE A 220 18.40 23.28 11.64
C ILE A 220 19.34 24.08 12.54
N LYS A 221 19.92 25.15 12.02
CA LYS A 221 20.59 26.11 12.87
C LYS A 221 19.52 26.95 13.57
N GLU A 222 19.31 26.72 14.85
CA GLU A 222 18.52 27.62 15.68
C GLU A 222 19.15 29.04 15.59
N LYS A 223 18.28 30.03 15.38
CA LYS A 223 18.67 31.46 15.41
C LYS A 223 18.62 31.98 16.81
#